data_de2e5d19b25301631f7a5f60bb631da5
#
_entry.id   de2e5d19b25301631f7a5f60bb631da5
#
_cell.length_a   1.000
_cell.length_b   1.000
_cell.length_c   1.000
_cell.angle_alpha   90.00
_cell.angle_beta   90.00
_cell.angle_gamma   90.00
#
_symmetry.space_group_name_H-M   'P 1'
#
loop_
_entity.id
_entity.type
_entity.pdbx_description
1 polymer ?
#
loop_
_entity_poly.entity_id
_entity_poly.type
_entity_poly.pdbx_seq_one_letter_code
_entity_poly.pdbx_strand_id
1 'polypeptide(L)'
;MCSAFIHVRRWRATSLLAALLLLGLVGCGGTPTCENAKGEYRYAKEIPPLRVPEGMAQPDRSAALVVPPAAPSSGQPKRDGCLEEPPSFFGASGRMARTPEEMVASWAQDWADRNADGVIALYSESFVPPTDTGRGPWLSERREQIATGPLPDPKLQDLKVRNEGDNRRVVTFTQRFGTNTLRKELTLVREAGSWRIVAERVLDVQSDR
;
A
#
# COMPACT_ATOMS: atom_id res chain seq x y z
N MET A 1 -56.25 -14.88 -36.82
CA MET A 1 -55.84 -13.69 -36.04
C MET A 1 -55.56 -14.03 -34.55
N CYS A 2 -54.74 -15.06 -34.24
CA CYS A 2 -54.56 -15.50 -32.86
C CYS A 2 -53.08 -15.76 -32.43
N SER A 3 -52.09 -15.39 -33.28
CA SER A 3 -50.68 -15.68 -32.95
C SER A 3 -49.86 -14.50 -32.39
N ALA A 4 -50.38 -13.26 -32.44
CA ALA A 4 -49.59 -12.06 -32.02
C ALA A 4 -49.58 -11.82 -30.49
N PHE A 5 -50.53 -12.37 -29.72
CA PHE A 5 -50.66 -12.10 -28.29
C PHE A 5 -49.71 -12.93 -27.39
N ILE A 6 -49.16 -14.03 -27.87
CA ILE A 6 -48.32 -14.90 -27.07
C ILE A 6 -46.87 -14.41 -26.99
N HIS A 7 -46.39 -13.71 -28.04
CA HIS A 7 -45.01 -13.20 -28.04
C HIS A 7 -44.78 -11.99 -27.10
N VAL A 8 -45.76 -11.09 -26.97
CA VAL A 8 -45.64 -9.92 -26.11
C VAL A 8 -45.60 -10.26 -24.62
N ARG A 9 -46.31 -11.36 -24.23
CA ARG A 9 -46.36 -11.81 -22.84
C ARG A 9 -45.07 -12.49 -22.41
N ARG A 10 -44.36 -13.18 -23.30
CA ARG A 10 -43.07 -13.83 -23.05
C ARG A 10 -41.94 -12.78 -22.91
N TRP A 11 -41.97 -11.73 -23.68
CA TRP A 11 -40.95 -10.64 -23.56
C TRP A 11 -41.07 -9.88 -22.26
N ARG A 12 -42.28 -9.64 -21.77
CA ARG A 12 -42.48 -8.96 -20.48
C ARG A 12 -42.01 -9.81 -19.28
N ALA A 13 -42.19 -11.12 -19.35
CA ALA A 13 -41.72 -12.02 -18.30
C ALA A 13 -40.20 -12.15 -18.28
N THR A 14 -39.53 -12.21 -19.43
CA THR A 14 -38.05 -12.24 -19.49
C THR A 14 -37.40 -10.93 -19.08
N SER A 15 -38.02 -9.77 -19.38
CA SER A 15 -37.55 -8.48 -18.95
C SER A 15 -37.68 -8.30 -17.42
N LEU A 16 -38.74 -8.80 -16.80
CA LEU A 16 -38.90 -8.76 -15.34
C LEU A 16 -37.92 -9.69 -14.62
N LEU A 17 -37.64 -10.86 -15.17
CA LEU A 17 -36.62 -11.76 -14.60
C LEU A 17 -35.21 -11.17 -14.70
N ALA A 18 -34.87 -10.52 -15.82
CA ALA A 18 -33.58 -9.84 -15.99
C ALA A 18 -33.42 -8.64 -15.04
N ALA A 19 -34.49 -7.89 -14.81
CA ALA A 19 -34.49 -6.79 -13.85
C ALA A 19 -34.35 -7.28 -12.39
N LEU A 20 -34.96 -8.38 -12.01
CA LEU A 20 -34.80 -8.99 -10.68
C LEU A 20 -33.39 -9.56 -10.47
N LEU A 21 -32.75 -10.12 -11.51
CA LEU A 21 -31.37 -10.60 -11.44
C LEU A 21 -30.37 -9.43 -11.31
N LEU A 22 -30.62 -8.29 -11.90
CA LEU A 22 -29.78 -7.11 -11.79
C LEU A 22 -29.88 -6.44 -10.41
N LEU A 23 -31.03 -6.51 -9.74
CA LEU A 23 -31.18 -6.01 -8.36
C LEU A 23 -30.47 -6.90 -7.31
N GLY A 24 -30.23 -8.18 -7.60
CA GLY A 24 -29.52 -9.10 -6.70
C GLY A 24 -28.00 -8.93 -6.68
N LEU A 25 -27.42 -8.11 -7.57
CA LEU A 25 -25.98 -7.86 -7.68
C LEU A 25 -25.50 -6.61 -6.92
N VAL A 26 -26.39 -5.92 -6.20
CA VAL A 26 -25.99 -4.91 -5.22
C VAL A 26 -25.45 -5.66 -3.99
N GLY A 27 -24.32 -6.35 -4.19
CA GLY A 27 -23.56 -6.96 -3.12
C GLY A 27 -23.14 -5.91 -2.11
N CYS A 28 -23.23 -6.24 -0.84
CA CYS A 28 -22.79 -5.46 0.32
C CYS A 28 -21.29 -5.08 0.21
N GLY A 29 -20.98 -4.10 -0.60
CA GLY A 29 -19.74 -3.33 -0.52
C GLY A 29 -19.95 -2.21 0.48
N GLY A 30 -20.21 -2.54 1.75
CA GLY A 30 -20.18 -1.56 2.81
C GLY A 30 -18.76 -1.05 2.93
N THR A 31 -18.56 0.25 2.67
CA THR A 31 -17.35 0.94 3.15
C THR A 31 -17.26 0.68 4.65
N PRO A 32 -16.10 0.23 5.17
CA PRO A 32 -15.93 0.07 6.61
C PRO A 32 -16.18 1.43 7.26
N THR A 33 -17.34 1.61 7.83
CA THR A 33 -17.61 2.77 8.68
C THR A 33 -16.92 2.49 9.99
N CYS A 34 -16.03 3.38 10.42
CA CYS A 34 -15.42 3.36 11.75
C CYS A 34 -16.46 3.64 12.83
N GLU A 35 -17.49 2.81 12.89
CA GLU A 35 -18.62 2.98 13.81
C GLU A 35 -18.19 2.79 15.25
N ASN A 36 -17.15 1.99 15.48
CA ASN A 36 -16.55 1.74 16.79
C ASN A 36 -15.59 2.83 17.30
N ALA A 37 -15.36 3.90 16.54
CA ALA A 37 -14.60 5.05 17.04
C ALA A 37 -15.27 5.68 18.29
N LYS A 38 -16.53 5.39 18.53
CA LYS A 38 -17.32 5.80 19.70
C LYS A 38 -17.56 4.65 20.70
N GLY A 39 -16.86 3.53 20.56
CA GLY A 39 -17.08 2.33 21.35
C GLY A 39 -17.03 2.60 22.85
N GLU A 40 -17.94 1.98 23.58
CA GLU A 40 -18.07 2.08 25.04
C GLU A 40 -16.79 1.73 25.79
N TYR A 41 -15.91 0.90 25.18
CA TYR A 41 -14.63 0.52 25.77
C TYR A 41 -13.67 1.71 26.01
N ARG A 42 -13.82 2.83 25.28
CA ARG A 42 -13.02 4.05 25.49
C ARG A 42 -13.34 4.73 26.82
N TYR A 43 -14.51 4.47 27.36
CA TYR A 43 -14.99 5.01 28.64
C TYR A 43 -15.02 3.93 29.73
N ALA A 44 -14.53 2.72 29.40
CA ALA A 44 -14.45 1.65 30.38
C ALA A 44 -13.53 2.08 31.52
N LYS A 45 -14.02 1.99 32.73
CA LYS A 45 -13.23 2.20 33.94
C LYS A 45 -12.71 0.85 34.40
N GLU A 46 -11.52 0.85 34.95
CA GLU A 46 -10.95 -0.36 35.57
C GLU A 46 -11.89 -0.83 36.67
N ILE A 47 -12.22 -2.12 36.62
CA ILE A 47 -12.97 -2.77 37.68
C ILE A 47 -12.05 -2.88 38.90
N PRO A 48 -12.53 -2.57 40.14
CA PRO A 48 -11.72 -2.71 41.34
C PRO A 48 -11.14 -4.15 41.43
N PRO A 49 -9.94 -4.31 41.91
CA PRO A 49 -9.34 -5.63 42.04
C PRO A 49 -10.20 -6.55 42.90
N LEU A 50 -10.30 -7.81 42.49
CA LEU A 50 -11.05 -8.83 43.21
C LEU A 50 -10.55 -8.93 44.65
N ARG A 51 -11.50 -8.85 45.61
CA ARG A 51 -11.22 -9.07 47.03
C ARG A 51 -11.34 -10.56 47.30
N VAL A 52 -10.28 -11.11 47.88
CA VAL A 52 -10.26 -12.51 48.31
C VAL A 52 -11.15 -12.59 49.57
N PRO A 53 -12.13 -13.51 49.63
CA PRO A 53 -12.95 -13.73 50.81
C PRO A 53 -12.10 -14.12 52.04
N GLU A 54 -12.61 -13.84 53.25
CA GLU A 54 -11.95 -14.24 54.49
C GLU A 54 -11.81 -15.76 54.53
N GLY A 55 -10.59 -16.24 54.92
CA GLY A 55 -10.29 -17.65 55.02
C GLY A 55 -9.68 -18.27 53.74
N MET A 56 -9.58 -17.54 52.63
CA MET A 56 -8.86 -18.00 51.46
C MET A 56 -7.44 -17.41 51.38
N ALA A 57 -6.46 -18.24 50.93
CA ALA A 57 -5.12 -17.76 50.68
C ALA A 57 -5.11 -16.75 49.50
N GLN A 58 -4.36 -15.68 49.66
CA GLN A 58 -4.15 -14.74 48.56
C GLN A 58 -3.38 -15.44 47.41
N PRO A 59 -3.76 -15.20 46.15
CA PRO A 59 -3.00 -15.72 45.02
C PRO A 59 -1.58 -15.15 45.03
N ASP A 60 -0.60 -16.01 44.74
CA ASP A 60 0.78 -15.59 44.59
C ASP A 60 0.93 -14.63 43.42
N ARG A 61 1.40 -13.44 43.69
CA ARG A 61 1.62 -12.37 42.68
C ARG A 61 3.11 -12.18 42.37
N SER A 62 3.99 -13.03 42.87
CA SER A 62 5.45 -12.90 42.66
C SER A 62 5.83 -12.98 41.16
N ALA A 63 5.03 -13.70 40.36
CA ALA A 63 5.18 -13.80 38.92
C ALA A 63 4.25 -12.87 38.11
N ALA A 64 3.53 -11.95 38.77
CA ALA A 64 2.63 -11.04 38.05
C ALA A 64 3.42 -10.05 37.18
N LEU A 65 3.01 -9.93 35.93
CA LEU A 65 3.62 -8.97 35.01
C LEU A 65 3.33 -7.54 35.50
N VAL A 66 4.38 -6.81 35.83
CA VAL A 66 4.25 -5.37 36.15
C VAL A 66 4.24 -4.60 34.87
N VAL A 67 3.08 -4.06 34.48
CA VAL A 67 2.98 -3.15 33.32
C VAL A 67 3.52 -1.79 33.77
N PRO A 68 4.63 -1.29 33.17
CA PRO A 68 5.13 0.02 33.51
C PRO A 68 4.09 1.09 33.11
N PRO A 69 4.04 2.23 33.83
CA PRO A 69 3.17 3.33 33.43
C PRO A 69 3.51 3.73 32.01
N ALA A 70 2.45 3.98 31.19
CA ALA A 70 2.63 4.42 29.83
C ALA A 70 3.50 5.69 29.80
N ALA A 71 4.58 5.67 29.03
CA ALA A 71 5.36 6.88 28.81
C ALA A 71 4.42 7.95 28.21
N PRO A 72 4.57 9.23 28.59
CA PRO A 72 3.80 10.29 27.98
C PRO A 72 4.02 10.22 26.47
N SER A 73 2.91 10.01 25.74
CA SER A 73 2.94 9.88 24.29
C SER A 73 3.40 11.21 23.68
N SER A 74 4.72 11.33 23.44
CA SER A 74 5.23 12.39 22.60
C SER A 74 4.79 12.13 21.17
N GLY A 75 3.66 12.76 20.77
CA GLY A 75 3.25 12.83 19.38
C GLY A 75 2.95 11.48 18.74
N GLN A 76 1.91 10.79 19.20
CA GLN A 76 1.30 9.78 18.33
C GLN A 76 0.83 10.48 17.07
N PRO A 77 1.27 10.05 15.88
CA PRO A 77 0.68 10.54 14.65
C PRO A 77 -0.83 10.31 14.76
N LYS A 78 -1.63 11.34 14.49
CA LYS A 78 -3.08 11.20 14.38
C LYS A 78 -3.32 10.10 13.36
N ARG A 79 -3.66 8.93 13.83
CA ARG A 79 -4.13 7.85 12.96
C ARG A 79 -5.55 8.23 12.59
N ASP A 80 -5.70 8.82 11.41
CA ASP A 80 -7.02 9.08 10.82
C ASP A 80 -7.68 7.78 10.32
N GLY A 81 -7.09 6.61 10.62
CA GLY A 81 -7.59 5.29 10.26
C GLY A 81 -8.39 4.64 11.36
N CYS A 82 -9.33 3.78 10.99
CA CYS A 82 -10.06 2.92 11.89
C CYS A 82 -9.13 1.93 12.59
N LEU A 83 -9.33 1.70 13.89
CA LEU A 83 -8.65 0.63 14.64
C LEU A 83 -8.95 -0.78 14.08
N GLU A 84 -10.06 -0.91 13.38
CA GLU A 84 -10.51 -2.14 12.72
C GLU A 84 -9.84 -2.37 11.36
N GLU A 85 -9.25 -1.33 10.80
CA GLU A 85 -8.44 -1.49 9.61
C GLU A 85 -7.06 -1.98 10.04
N PRO A 86 -6.62 -3.17 9.60
CA PRO A 86 -5.29 -3.64 9.92
C PRO A 86 -4.29 -2.57 9.48
N PRO A 87 -3.30 -2.22 10.33
CA PRO A 87 -2.29 -1.25 9.94
C PRO A 87 -1.70 -1.69 8.61
N SER A 88 -1.63 -0.76 7.66
CA SER A 88 -0.98 -1.04 6.38
C SER A 88 0.49 -1.37 6.68
N PHE A 89 0.79 -2.67 6.74
CA PHE A 89 2.13 -3.19 7.07
C PHE A 89 3.18 -2.69 6.08
N PHE A 90 2.74 -2.17 4.94
CA PHE A 90 3.56 -1.74 3.83
C PHE A 90 3.45 -0.24 3.53
N GLY A 91 3.00 0.59 4.47
CA GLY A 91 2.78 2.02 4.24
C GLY A 91 1.71 2.29 3.16
N ALA A 92 1.69 3.49 2.60
CA ALA A 92 0.82 3.82 1.46
C ALA A 92 1.14 2.99 0.20
N SER A 93 2.33 2.38 0.13
CA SER A 93 2.82 1.48 -0.92
C SER A 93 2.28 0.05 -0.82
N GLY A 94 1.52 -0.29 0.21
CA GLY A 94 1.00 -1.65 0.45
C GLY A 94 -0.09 -2.13 -0.50
N ARG A 95 -0.53 -1.32 -1.45
CA ARG A 95 -1.23 -1.83 -2.62
C ARG A 95 -0.21 -2.53 -3.50
N MET A 96 -0.32 -3.84 -3.62
CA MET A 96 0.42 -4.57 -4.65
C MET A 96 0.15 -3.84 -5.97
N ALA A 97 1.15 -3.18 -6.52
CA ALA A 97 1.00 -2.47 -7.76
C ALA A 97 0.54 -3.48 -8.82
N ARG A 98 -0.66 -3.28 -9.33
CA ARG A 98 -1.29 -4.21 -10.29
C ARG A 98 -0.65 -4.10 -11.66
N THR A 99 -0.15 -2.91 -11.98
CA THR A 99 0.48 -2.60 -13.27
C THR A 99 1.92 -2.10 -13.06
N PRO A 100 2.77 -2.21 -14.10
CA PRO A 100 4.11 -1.62 -14.06
C PRO A 100 4.10 -0.12 -13.80
N GLU A 101 3.12 0.58 -14.37
CA GLU A 101 2.94 2.04 -14.25
C GLU A 101 2.63 2.43 -12.80
N GLU A 102 1.69 1.71 -12.16
CA GLU A 102 1.33 1.94 -10.75
C GLU A 102 2.53 1.71 -9.82
N MET A 103 3.34 0.68 -10.11
CA MET A 103 4.54 0.40 -9.33
C MET A 103 5.57 1.53 -9.45
N VAL A 104 5.83 2.01 -10.66
CA VAL A 104 6.81 3.09 -10.89
C VAL A 104 6.31 4.41 -10.31
N ALA A 105 5.00 4.67 -10.37
CA ALA A 105 4.39 5.83 -9.70
C ALA A 105 4.54 5.75 -8.17
N SER A 106 4.31 4.57 -7.57
CA SER A 106 4.52 4.34 -6.14
C SER A 106 5.99 4.54 -5.75
N TRP A 107 6.92 4.02 -6.54
CA TRP A 107 8.35 4.22 -6.34
C TRP A 107 8.74 5.71 -6.36
N ALA A 108 8.21 6.49 -7.29
CA ALA A 108 8.47 7.92 -7.38
C ALA A 108 7.87 8.69 -6.20
N GLN A 109 6.66 8.33 -5.77
CA GLN A 109 6.01 8.93 -4.62
C GLN A 109 6.75 8.63 -3.32
N ASP A 110 7.11 7.35 -3.08
CA ASP A 110 7.87 6.95 -1.89
C ASP A 110 9.21 7.72 -1.79
N TRP A 111 9.85 7.98 -2.93
CA TRP A 111 11.08 8.77 -2.94
C TRP A 111 10.82 10.23 -2.57
N ALA A 112 9.79 10.86 -3.15
CA ALA A 112 9.40 12.23 -2.84
C ALA A 112 9.01 12.39 -1.36
N ASP A 113 8.41 11.36 -0.77
CA ASP A 113 8.00 11.32 0.64
C ASP A 113 9.15 10.94 1.61
N ARG A 114 10.38 10.73 1.09
CA ARG A 114 11.54 10.24 1.85
C ARG A 114 11.31 8.87 2.51
N ASN A 115 10.38 8.08 1.97
CA ASN A 115 10.13 6.72 2.42
C ASN A 115 11.16 5.74 1.84
N ALA A 116 12.37 5.78 2.39
CA ALA A 116 13.49 4.97 1.90
C ALA A 116 13.17 3.46 1.96
N ASP A 117 12.48 3.00 2.99
CA ASP A 117 12.12 1.59 3.12
C ASP A 117 11.09 1.18 2.06
N GLY A 118 10.11 2.04 1.75
CA GLY A 118 9.16 1.84 0.66
C GLY A 118 9.86 1.70 -0.69
N VAL A 119 10.78 2.61 -1.01
CA VAL A 119 11.56 2.55 -2.26
C VAL A 119 12.40 1.27 -2.32
N ILE A 120 13.16 0.96 -1.25
CA ILE A 120 14.05 -0.22 -1.21
C ILE A 120 13.26 -1.53 -1.33
N ALA A 121 12.07 -1.60 -0.75
CA ALA A 121 11.21 -2.78 -0.84
C ALA A 121 10.76 -3.11 -2.27
N LEU A 122 10.82 -2.17 -3.21
CA LEU A 122 10.46 -2.40 -4.60
C LEU A 122 11.59 -3.04 -5.43
N TYR A 123 12.82 -3.09 -4.91
CA TYR A 123 13.93 -3.75 -5.60
C TYR A 123 13.93 -5.26 -5.33
N SER A 124 14.11 -6.03 -6.41
CA SER A 124 14.24 -7.47 -6.36
C SER A 124 15.48 -7.92 -5.60
N GLU A 125 15.46 -9.13 -5.06
CA GLU A 125 16.66 -9.80 -4.57
C GLU A 125 17.70 -10.00 -5.69
N SER A 126 17.25 -10.18 -6.93
CA SER A 126 18.07 -10.32 -8.13
C SER A 126 18.46 -8.98 -8.78
N PHE A 127 18.23 -7.85 -8.09
CA PHE A 127 18.58 -6.53 -8.61
C PHE A 127 20.08 -6.42 -8.87
N VAL A 128 20.44 -5.97 -10.09
CA VAL A 128 21.81 -5.71 -10.51
C VAL A 128 22.03 -4.19 -10.55
N PRO A 129 22.87 -3.65 -9.64
CA PRO A 129 23.21 -2.24 -9.64
C PRO A 129 23.91 -1.82 -10.94
N PRO A 130 23.79 -0.56 -11.34
CA PRO A 130 24.52 -0.03 -12.50
C PRO A 130 26.03 0.16 -12.25
N THR A 131 26.48 -0.08 -11.02
CA THR A 131 27.88 0.04 -10.57
C THR A 131 28.35 -1.29 -10.02
N ASP A 132 29.67 -1.50 -9.98
CA ASP A 132 30.29 -2.75 -9.49
C ASP A 132 30.31 -2.87 -7.95
N THR A 133 29.62 -1.98 -7.23
CA THR A 133 29.62 -1.93 -5.76
C THR A 133 28.85 -3.07 -5.10
N GLY A 134 28.10 -3.84 -5.86
CA GLY A 134 27.22 -4.87 -5.33
C GLY A 134 25.90 -4.33 -4.78
N ARG A 135 24.90 -5.22 -4.64
CA ARG A 135 23.51 -4.86 -4.26
C ARG A 135 23.43 -4.22 -2.87
N GLY A 136 24.06 -4.82 -1.87
CA GLY A 136 23.95 -4.35 -0.48
C GLY A 136 24.46 -2.91 -0.28
N PRO A 137 25.73 -2.62 -0.61
CA PRO A 137 26.27 -1.27 -0.53
C PRO A 137 25.48 -0.26 -1.36
N TRP A 138 25.07 -0.63 -2.57
CA TRP A 138 24.26 0.25 -3.43
C TRP A 138 22.91 0.61 -2.79
N LEU A 139 22.20 -0.37 -2.18
CA LEU A 139 20.94 -0.10 -1.47
C LEU A 139 21.14 0.78 -0.25
N SER A 140 22.26 0.64 0.47
CA SER A 140 22.60 1.50 1.61
C SER A 140 22.84 2.94 1.17
N GLU A 141 23.61 3.14 0.10
CA GLU A 141 23.83 4.46 -0.49
C GLU A 141 22.51 5.07 -1.00
N ARG A 142 21.67 4.26 -1.65
CA ARG A 142 20.34 4.70 -2.12
C ARG A 142 19.46 5.17 -0.97
N ARG A 143 19.47 4.46 0.16
CA ARG A 143 18.74 4.85 1.37
C ARG A 143 19.21 6.22 1.89
N GLU A 144 20.50 6.47 1.91
CA GLU A 144 21.07 7.74 2.30
C GLU A 144 20.70 8.86 1.31
N GLN A 145 20.79 8.59 0.01
CA GLN A 145 20.36 9.55 -1.03
C GLN A 145 18.90 9.95 -0.90
N ILE A 146 18.01 9.00 -0.56
CA ILE A 146 16.59 9.30 -0.33
C ILE A 146 16.42 10.13 0.93
N ALA A 147 17.15 9.82 2.01
CA ALA A 147 17.02 10.51 3.29
C ALA A 147 17.52 11.94 3.24
N THR A 148 18.65 12.21 2.57
CA THR A 148 19.39 13.49 2.64
C THR A 148 19.49 14.23 1.31
N GLY A 149 19.31 13.53 0.19
CA GLY A 149 19.48 14.09 -1.15
C GLY A 149 18.35 15.02 -1.59
N PRO A 150 18.46 15.61 -2.79
CA PRO A 150 17.40 16.41 -3.38
C PRO A 150 16.16 15.55 -3.63
N LEU A 151 14.98 16.14 -3.39
CA LEU A 151 13.72 15.44 -3.65
C LEU A 151 13.38 15.48 -5.13
N PRO A 152 12.95 14.35 -5.70
CA PRO A 152 12.40 14.34 -7.04
C PRO A 152 10.97 14.87 -7.07
N ASP A 153 10.54 15.33 -8.24
CA ASP A 153 9.11 15.50 -8.51
C ASP A 153 8.46 14.10 -8.57
N PRO A 154 7.41 13.81 -7.81
CA PRO A 154 6.70 12.54 -7.90
C PRO A 154 5.99 12.35 -9.24
N LYS A 155 5.73 13.43 -9.97
CA LYS A 155 5.12 13.37 -11.30
C LYS A 155 6.12 12.91 -12.34
N LEU A 156 5.87 11.75 -12.90
CA LEU A 156 6.64 11.20 -14.00
C LEU A 156 6.09 11.69 -15.34
N GLN A 157 6.98 12.08 -16.25
CA GLN A 157 6.63 12.50 -17.60
C GLN A 157 7.07 11.44 -18.60
N ASP A 158 6.43 11.41 -19.77
CA ASP A 158 6.78 10.53 -20.89
C ASP A 158 6.91 9.05 -20.51
N LEU A 159 6.11 8.59 -19.56
CA LEU A 159 6.13 7.21 -19.10
C LEU A 159 5.69 6.28 -20.23
N LYS A 160 6.56 5.33 -20.59
CA LYS A 160 6.32 4.32 -21.60
C LYS A 160 6.69 2.96 -21.07
N VAL A 161 5.81 1.99 -21.27
CA VAL A 161 6.04 0.60 -20.90
C VAL A 161 6.22 -0.25 -22.15
N ARG A 162 7.31 -0.99 -22.18
CA ARG A 162 7.62 -1.95 -23.24
C ARG A 162 7.62 -3.36 -22.66
N ASN A 163 6.94 -4.26 -23.35
CA ASN A 163 6.89 -5.67 -22.97
C ASN A 163 8.16 -6.40 -23.45
N GLU A 164 8.79 -7.14 -22.54
CA GLU A 164 9.92 -8.02 -22.84
C GLU A 164 9.62 -9.46 -22.39
N GLY A 165 8.52 -10.02 -22.88
CA GLY A 165 8.01 -11.34 -22.49
C GLY A 165 6.92 -11.26 -21.42
N ASP A 166 6.49 -12.41 -20.88
CA ASP A 166 5.32 -12.50 -20.01
C ASP A 166 5.55 -11.86 -18.64
N ASN A 167 6.73 -12.02 -18.08
CA ASN A 167 7.08 -11.59 -16.72
C ASN A 167 8.07 -10.44 -16.66
N ARG A 168 8.38 -9.77 -17.78
CA ARG A 168 9.38 -8.71 -17.85
C ARG A 168 8.81 -7.48 -18.55
N ARG A 169 9.09 -6.32 -17.99
CA ARG A 169 8.72 -5.01 -18.53
C ARG A 169 9.89 -4.05 -18.43
N VAL A 170 10.01 -3.19 -19.41
CA VAL A 170 10.93 -2.06 -19.36
C VAL A 170 10.12 -0.79 -19.36
N VAL A 171 10.31 0.04 -18.34
CA VAL A 171 9.61 1.31 -18.16
C VAL A 171 10.60 2.45 -18.30
N THR A 172 10.36 3.32 -19.26
CA THR A 172 11.13 4.55 -19.45
C THR A 172 10.28 5.76 -19.07
N PHE A 173 10.88 6.73 -18.42
CA PHE A 173 10.20 7.96 -17.99
C PHE A 173 11.20 9.08 -17.78
N THR A 174 10.69 10.29 -17.69
CA THR A 174 11.42 11.50 -17.34
C THR A 174 11.00 11.97 -15.95
N GLN A 175 11.97 12.29 -15.10
CA GLN A 175 11.76 12.75 -13.74
C GLN A 175 12.63 13.97 -13.43
N ARG A 176 12.05 14.98 -12.78
CA ARG A 176 12.76 16.17 -12.34
C ARG A 176 13.36 15.97 -10.95
N PHE A 177 14.61 16.39 -10.78
CA PHE A 177 15.34 16.48 -9.51
C PHE A 177 15.92 17.89 -9.36
N GLY A 178 15.24 18.76 -8.66
CA GLY A 178 15.63 20.17 -8.57
C GLY A 178 15.66 20.84 -9.94
N THR A 179 16.84 21.30 -10.39
CA THR A 179 17.07 21.92 -11.70
C THR A 179 17.47 20.90 -12.78
N ASN A 180 17.59 19.63 -12.43
CA ASN A 180 17.96 18.58 -13.36
C ASN A 180 16.75 17.76 -13.78
N THR A 181 16.69 17.40 -15.04
CA THR A 181 15.72 16.48 -15.61
C THR A 181 16.44 15.20 -16.03
N LEU A 182 16.03 14.07 -15.44
CA LEU A 182 16.64 12.78 -15.69
C LEU A 182 15.69 11.89 -16.49
N ARG A 183 16.20 11.34 -17.61
CA ARG A 183 15.51 10.26 -18.30
C ARG A 183 16.02 8.93 -17.76
N LYS A 184 15.10 8.13 -17.21
CA LYS A 184 15.41 6.87 -16.56
C LYS A 184 14.76 5.67 -17.25
N GLU A 185 15.36 4.52 -17.05
CA GLU A 185 14.84 3.23 -17.46
C GLU A 185 14.87 2.28 -16.26
N LEU A 186 13.73 1.68 -15.95
CA LEU A 186 13.61 0.61 -14.97
C LEU A 186 13.24 -0.69 -15.68
N THR A 187 13.97 -1.74 -15.39
CA THR A 187 13.59 -3.10 -15.80
C THR A 187 12.89 -3.78 -14.66
N LEU A 188 11.67 -4.24 -14.90
CA LEU A 188 10.79 -4.87 -13.94
C LEU A 188 10.61 -6.35 -14.25
N VAL A 189 10.53 -7.17 -13.20
CA VAL A 189 10.10 -8.56 -13.30
C VAL A 189 8.93 -8.82 -12.36
N ARG A 190 8.11 -9.80 -12.68
CA ARG A 190 6.98 -10.19 -11.85
C ARG A 190 7.40 -11.31 -10.91
N GLU A 191 7.44 -11.03 -9.61
CA GLU A 191 7.81 -11.95 -8.54
C GLU A 191 6.65 -12.06 -7.54
N ALA A 192 6.20 -13.28 -7.26
CA ALA A 192 5.09 -13.54 -6.34
C ALA A 192 3.85 -12.66 -6.58
N GLY A 193 3.53 -12.40 -7.85
CA GLY A 193 2.37 -11.59 -8.26
C GLY A 193 2.60 -10.07 -8.28
N SER A 194 3.76 -9.58 -7.84
CA SER A 194 4.11 -8.16 -7.76
C SER A 194 5.25 -7.82 -8.71
N TRP A 195 5.27 -6.58 -9.22
CA TRP A 195 6.38 -6.08 -10.00
C TRP A 195 7.54 -5.66 -9.09
N ARG A 196 8.78 -6.04 -9.46
CA ARG A 196 10.02 -5.70 -8.76
C ARG A 196 11.05 -5.15 -9.72
N ILE A 197 11.88 -4.22 -9.25
CA ILE A 197 12.95 -3.62 -10.04
C ILE A 197 14.16 -4.55 -10.02
N VAL A 198 14.63 -4.98 -11.19
CA VAL A 198 15.85 -5.80 -11.37
C VAL A 198 17.02 -5.02 -11.96
N ALA A 199 16.74 -3.88 -12.62
CA ALA A 199 17.78 -2.97 -13.08
C ALA A 199 17.25 -1.55 -13.16
N GLU A 200 18.13 -0.58 -12.91
CA GLU A 200 17.87 0.86 -13.05
C GLU A 200 19.01 1.48 -13.88
N ARG A 201 18.66 2.33 -14.83
CA ARG A 201 19.62 3.09 -15.63
C ARG A 201 19.18 4.54 -15.77
N VAL A 202 20.13 5.45 -15.75
CA VAL A 202 19.96 6.83 -16.20
C VAL A 202 20.38 6.89 -17.65
N LEU A 203 19.45 7.23 -18.55
CA LEU A 203 19.67 7.30 -19.98
C LEU A 203 20.22 8.67 -20.41
N ASP A 204 19.74 9.73 -19.75
CA ASP A 204 20.11 11.11 -20.07
C ASP A 204 19.91 12.01 -18.84
N VAL A 205 20.72 13.07 -18.76
CA VAL A 205 20.63 14.11 -17.72
C VAL A 205 20.66 15.46 -18.41
N GLN A 206 19.58 16.24 -18.27
CA GLN A 206 19.47 17.59 -18.78
C GLN A 206 19.45 18.54 -17.59
N SER A 207 20.33 19.54 -17.60
CA SER A 207 20.33 20.62 -16.61
C SER A 207 19.66 21.85 -17.21
N ASP A 208 18.60 22.30 -16.58
CA ASP A 208 17.96 23.59 -16.91
C ASP A 208 18.94 24.69 -16.45
N ARG A 209 19.49 25.42 -17.41
CA ARG A 209 20.39 26.58 -17.16
C ARG A 209 19.58 27.84 -16.90
#